data_d8eaf83825ed038d786c49210f2a9dd2
#
_entry.id   d8eaf83825ed038d786c49210f2a9dd2
#
_cell.length_a   1.000
_cell.length_b   1.000
_cell.length_c   1.000
_cell.angle_alpha   90.00
_cell.angle_beta   90.00
_cell.angle_gamma   90.00
#
_symmetry.space_group_name_H-M   'P 1'
#
loop_
_entity.id
_entity.type
_entity.pdbx_description
1 polymer ?
#
loop_
_entity_poly.entity_id
_entity_poly.type
_entity_poly.pdbx_seq_one_letter_code
_entity_poly.pdbx_strand_id
1 'polypeptide(L)'
;PQAPTGPVTAYLPQGGFARAVATRLAGPSDVVIPVDQGLVSAYIPYADRAVLIADPDQTGLREDLDTLSFTRGMPSLGLELFPTELRCGPLVVPGRSACYRCYDRRRRQHGYRPLPPEVVSEHGPLEQAYAHHHVLLGAGLISLALQTLDAPGPQDPAPEGADDVAPIGGQVWTIDLVSGITTCSPTVAVDRCETCSGRYEGRRDGLPALAALLPERRGEVA
;
A
#
# COMPACT_ATOMS: atom_id res chain seq x y z
N PRO A 1 -23.35 -19.08 17.13
CA PRO A 1 -22.11 -18.46 16.73
C PRO A 1 -22.43 -17.20 15.95
N GLN A 2 -22.11 -16.04 16.52
CA GLN A 2 -22.27 -14.76 15.81
C GLN A 2 -21.23 -14.74 14.67
N ALA A 3 -21.66 -14.35 13.47
CA ALA A 3 -20.74 -14.09 12.36
C ALA A 3 -19.75 -12.99 12.78
N PRO A 4 -18.48 -13.06 12.36
CA PRO A 4 -17.51 -12.02 12.66
C PRO A 4 -18.03 -10.68 12.12
N THR A 5 -18.06 -9.66 12.97
CA THR A 5 -18.67 -8.35 12.67
C THR A 5 -17.67 -7.36 12.02
N GLY A 6 -16.49 -7.79 11.66
CA GLY A 6 -15.44 -6.94 11.07
C GLY A 6 -14.91 -7.49 9.74
N PRO A 7 -14.19 -6.65 8.97
CA PRO A 7 -13.58 -7.08 7.71
C PRO A 7 -12.49 -8.13 7.95
N VAL A 8 -12.47 -9.15 7.11
CA VAL A 8 -11.48 -10.22 7.13
C VAL A 8 -10.19 -9.76 6.46
N THR A 9 -9.07 -9.90 7.15
CA THR A 9 -7.74 -9.55 6.61
C THR A 9 -6.94 -10.82 6.29
N ALA A 10 -6.38 -10.89 5.08
CA ALA A 10 -5.39 -11.89 4.72
C ALA A 10 -3.98 -11.32 4.99
N TYR A 11 -3.31 -11.84 6.00
CA TYR A 11 -1.90 -11.54 6.27
C TYR A 11 -1.01 -12.51 5.50
N LEU A 12 -0.07 -11.96 4.74
CA LEU A 12 0.83 -12.66 3.84
C LEU A 12 2.28 -12.44 4.31
N PRO A 13 2.73 -13.15 5.35
CA PRO A 13 4.07 -12.96 5.90
C PRO A 13 5.13 -13.71 5.10
N GLN A 14 6.28 -13.04 4.84
CA GLN A 14 7.53 -13.61 4.37
C GLN A 14 8.63 -13.41 5.44
N GLY A 15 9.23 -14.46 5.93
CA GLY A 15 10.32 -14.40 6.91
C GLY A 15 9.87 -14.22 8.37
N GLY A 16 10.84 -14.19 9.28
CA GLY A 16 10.61 -14.23 10.73
C GLY A 16 9.93 -12.97 11.28
N PHE A 17 10.42 -11.79 10.87
CA PHE A 17 9.80 -10.51 11.25
C PHE A 17 8.33 -10.45 10.86
N ALA A 18 8.04 -10.82 9.62
CA ALA A 18 6.70 -10.78 9.08
C ALA A 18 5.73 -11.72 9.83
N ARG A 19 6.19 -12.93 10.13
CA ARG A 19 5.40 -13.89 10.94
C ARG A 19 5.11 -13.36 12.33
N ALA A 20 6.09 -12.71 12.99
CA ALA A 20 5.91 -12.11 14.30
C ALA A 20 4.87 -10.97 14.27
N VAL A 21 4.91 -10.10 13.26
CA VAL A 21 3.93 -9.02 13.09
C VAL A 21 2.54 -9.59 12.79
N ALA A 22 2.43 -10.55 11.85
CA ALA A 22 1.16 -11.18 11.51
C ALA A 22 0.52 -11.88 12.72
N THR A 23 1.30 -12.61 13.51
CA THR A 23 0.84 -13.25 14.75
C THR A 23 0.31 -12.24 15.76
N ARG A 24 0.90 -11.06 15.80
CA ARG A 24 0.48 -9.98 16.71
C ARG A 24 -0.85 -9.35 16.31
N LEU A 25 -1.14 -9.30 15.00
CA LEU A 25 -2.29 -8.60 14.43
C LEU A 25 -3.49 -9.49 14.17
N ALA A 26 -3.26 -10.73 13.74
CA ALA A 26 -4.32 -11.61 13.27
C ALA A 26 -5.33 -11.92 14.38
N GLY A 27 -6.57 -11.59 14.10
CA GLY A 27 -7.73 -11.96 14.90
C GLY A 27 -8.30 -13.33 14.50
N PRO A 28 -9.34 -13.81 15.20
CA PRO A 28 -9.91 -15.14 14.95
C PRO A 28 -10.52 -15.33 13.56
N SER A 29 -10.91 -14.24 12.91
CA SER A 29 -11.51 -14.25 11.56
C SER A 29 -10.51 -14.06 10.45
N ASP A 30 -9.30 -13.60 10.79
CA ASP A 30 -8.25 -13.30 9.82
C ASP A 30 -7.55 -14.58 9.34
N VAL A 31 -6.91 -14.46 8.18
CA VAL A 31 -6.19 -15.58 7.57
C VAL A 31 -4.71 -15.23 7.50
N VAL A 32 -3.84 -16.16 7.91
CA VAL A 32 -2.39 -16.00 7.83
C VAL A 32 -1.82 -17.05 6.88
N ILE A 33 -1.24 -16.62 5.76
CA ILE A 33 -0.70 -17.50 4.72
C ILE A 33 0.75 -17.10 4.44
N PRO A 34 1.74 -17.91 4.85
CA PRO A 34 3.14 -17.67 4.53
C PRO A 34 3.39 -17.64 3.03
N VAL A 35 4.19 -16.68 2.57
CA VAL A 35 4.53 -16.46 1.15
C VAL A 35 6.04 -16.55 0.91
N ASP A 36 6.75 -17.32 1.71
CA ASP A 36 8.20 -17.51 1.60
C ASP A 36 8.64 -18.07 0.23
N GLN A 37 7.77 -18.81 -0.43
CA GLN A 37 8.02 -19.38 -1.77
C GLN A 37 7.30 -18.63 -2.90
N GLY A 38 6.82 -17.43 -2.64
CA GLY A 38 6.06 -16.63 -3.60
C GLY A 38 4.57 -16.56 -3.28
N LEU A 39 3.90 -15.62 -3.93
CA LEU A 39 2.47 -15.38 -3.76
C LEU A 39 1.71 -16.07 -4.91
N VAL A 40 0.94 -17.10 -4.59
CA VAL A 40 0.08 -17.81 -5.55
C VAL A 40 -1.37 -17.44 -5.25
N SER A 41 -1.98 -16.65 -6.12
CA SER A 41 -3.32 -16.08 -5.94
C SER A 41 -4.40 -17.14 -5.69
N ALA A 42 -4.26 -18.36 -6.25
CA ALA A 42 -5.19 -19.46 -6.05
C ALA A 42 -5.24 -19.99 -4.62
N TYR A 43 -4.17 -19.79 -3.83
CA TYR A 43 -4.10 -20.22 -2.44
C TYR A 43 -4.57 -19.17 -1.45
N ILE A 44 -4.81 -17.94 -1.92
CA ILE A 44 -5.33 -16.87 -1.06
C ILE A 44 -6.87 -16.99 -1.02
N PRO A 45 -7.46 -17.32 0.14
CA PRO A 45 -8.92 -17.38 0.27
C PRO A 45 -9.54 -16.00 0.09
N TYR A 46 -10.86 -15.95 0.08
CA TYR A 46 -11.57 -14.68 0.08
C TYR A 46 -11.26 -13.91 1.38
N ALA A 47 -10.90 -12.64 1.21
CA ALA A 47 -10.71 -11.68 2.29
C ALA A 47 -11.14 -10.29 1.79
N ASP A 48 -11.49 -9.41 2.71
CA ASP A 48 -11.88 -8.04 2.38
C ASP A 48 -10.67 -7.15 2.07
N ARG A 49 -9.48 -7.53 2.58
CA ARG A 49 -8.21 -6.81 2.37
C ARG A 49 -7.01 -7.74 2.55
N ALA A 50 -5.86 -7.39 1.97
CA ALA A 50 -4.62 -8.15 2.10
C ALA A 50 -3.48 -7.28 2.62
N VAL A 51 -2.64 -7.87 3.49
CA VAL A 51 -1.44 -7.22 4.04
C VAL A 51 -0.24 -8.12 3.80
N LEU A 52 0.65 -7.71 2.90
CA LEU A 52 1.93 -8.35 2.68
C LEU A 52 2.97 -7.75 3.64
N ILE A 53 3.61 -8.60 4.41
CA ILE A 53 4.73 -8.23 5.26
C ILE A 53 5.92 -9.02 4.76
N ALA A 54 6.93 -8.32 4.23
CA ALA A 54 8.04 -8.98 3.54
C ALA A 54 9.37 -8.30 3.85
N ASP A 55 10.45 -9.00 3.53
CA ASP A 55 11.78 -8.42 3.51
C ASP A 55 11.87 -7.27 2.50
N PRO A 56 12.82 -6.34 2.67
CA PRO A 56 13.00 -5.23 1.76
C PRO A 56 13.16 -5.66 0.31
N ASP A 57 12.66 -4.82 -0.59
CA ASP A 57 12.85 -4.95 -2.04
C ASP A 57 12.31 -6.24 -2.69
N GLN A 58 11.34 -6.90 -2.04
CA GLN A 58 10.61 -8.02 -2.63
C GLN A 58 9.63 -7.52 -3.71
N THR A 59 10.18 -6.89 -4.75
CA THR A 59 9.39 -6.24 -5.83
C THR A 59 8.43 -7.23 -6.49
N GLY A 60 8.87 -8.48 -6.72
CA GLY A 60 8.02 -9.52 -7.31
C GLY A 60 6.78 -9.81 -6.48
N LEU A 61 6.94 -10.05 -5.16
CA LEU A 61 5.81 -10.28 -4.26
C LEU A 61 4.85 -9.07 -4.19
N ARG A 62 5.40 -7.86 -4.25
CA ARG A 62 4.59 -6.63 -4.25
C ARG A 62 3.80 -6.47 -5.54
N GLU A 63 4.36 -6.82 -6.69
CA GLU A 63 3.68 -6.78 -7.98
C GLU A 63 2.61 -7.89 -8.08
N ASP A 64 2.88 -9.07 -7.52
CA ASP A 64 1.90 -10.15 -7.42
C ASP A 64 0.73 -9.74 -6.52
N LEU A 65 1.01 -9.06 -5.40
CA LEU A 65 -0.02 -8.51 -4.53
C LEU A 65 -0.86 -7.45 -5.25
N ASP A 66 -0.23 -6.54 -6.01
CA ASP A 66 -0.95 -5.57 -6.85
C ASP A 66 -1.89 -6.28 -7.83
N THR A 67 -1.38 -7.31 -8.51
CA THR A 67 -2.16 -8.12 -9.46
C THR A 67 -3.38 -8.76 -8.79
N LEU A 68 -3.17 -9.38 -7.62
CA LEU A 68 -4.24 -9.97 -6.81
C LEU A 68 -5.26 -8.90 -6.39
N SER A 69 -4.78 -7.78 -5.87
CA SER A 69 -5.57 -6.64 -5.40
C SER A 69 -6.49 -6.10 -6.50
N PHE A 70 -5.94 -5.78 -7.67
CA PHE A 70 -6.71 -5.25 -8.79
C PHE A 70 -7.63 -6.28 -9.44
N THR A 71 -7.25 -7.56 -9.45
CA THR A 71 -8.10 -8.63 -10.01
C THR A 71 -9.34 -8.87 -9.15
N ARG A 72 -9.19 -8.79 -7.84
CA ARG A 72 -10.29 -9.04 -6.89
C ARG A 72 -11.01 -7.77 -6.41
N GLY A 73 -10.55 -6.57 -6.79
CA GLY A 73 -11.06 -5.32 -6.27
C GLY A 73 -10.78 -5.12 -4.77
N MET A 74 -9.77 -5.80 -4.24
CA MET A 74 -9.48 -5.91 -2.81
C MET A 74 -8.36 -4.94 -2.42
N PRO A 75 -8.56 -4.04 -1.41
CA PRO A 75 -7.51 -3.20 -0.89
C PRO A 75 -6.29 -4.00 -0.42
N SER A 76 -5.11 -3.44 -0.62
CA SER A 76 -3.86 -4.08 -0.20
C SER A 76 -2.87 -3.10 0.41
N LEU A 77 -2.01 -3.63 1.28
CA LEU A 77 -1.00 -2.88 2.02
C LEU A 77 0.28 -3.70 2.08
N GLY A 78 1.44 -3.05 2.14
CA GLY A 78 2.69 -3.73 2.41
C GLY A 78 3.43 -3.13 3.59
N LEU A 79 4.18 -3.96 4.31
CA LEU A 79 5.14 -3.56 5.35
C LEU A 79 6.50 -4.14 5.03
N GLU A 80 7.54 -3.31 5.13
CA GLU A 80 8.95 -3.66 4.91
C GLU A 80 9.80 -3.08 6.04
N LEU A 81 10.70 -3.90 6.60
CA LEU A 81 11.69 -3.46 7.60
C LEU A 81 13.06 -3.32 6.95
N PHE A 82 13.54 -2.11 6.80
CA PHE A 82 14.90 -1.78 6.36
C PHE A 82 15.82 -1.59 7.57
N PRO A 83 17.14 -1.58 7.41
CA PRO A 83 18.07 -1.41 8.53
C PRO A 83 17.85 -0.13 9.36
N THR A 84 17.41 0.96 8.72
CA THR A 84 17.22 2.27 9.38
C THR A 84 15.80 2.79 9.25
N GLU A 85 14.90 2.03 8.65
CA GLU A 85 13.57 2.53 8.31
C GLU A 85 12.54 1.40 8.37
N LEU A 86 11.37 1.70 8.89
CA LEU A 86 10.19 0.85 8.79
C LEU A 86 9.18 1.54 7.87
N ARG A 87 8.78 0.85 6.80
CA ARG A 87 7.91 1.40 5.77
C ARG A 87 6.62 0.61 5.63
N CYS A 88 5.51 1.29 5.76
CA CYS A 88 4.17 0.73 5.60
C CYS A 88 3.44 1.45 4.45
N GLY A 89 3.10 0.72 3.40
CA GLY A 89 2.44 1.29 2.21
C GLY A 89 3.06 0.85 0.88
N PRO A 90 2.57 1.40 -0.23
CA PRO A 90 1.37 2.23 -0.30
C PRO A 90 0.11 1.46 0.12
N LEU A 91 -0.84 2.15 0.73
CA LEU A 91 -2.19 1.61 0.90
C LEU A 91 -2.88 1.67 -0.45
N VAL A 92 -3.02 0.52 -1.10
CA VAL A 92 -3.61 0.42 -2.44
C VAL A 92 -5.10 0.15 -2.32
N VAL A 93 -5.90 1.04 -2.89
CA VAL A 93 -7.35 0.87 -3.04
C VAL A 93 -7.66 0.85 -4.54
N PRO A 94 -7.98 -0.32 -5.12
CA PRO A 94 -8.24 -0.44 -6.55
C PRO A 94 -9.32 0.54 -7.02
N GLY A 95 -9.03 1.26 -8.11
CA GLY A 95 -9.92 2.30 -8.64
C GLY A 95 -9.80 3.67 -7.97
N ARG A 96 -9.14 3.79 -6.81
CA ARG A 96 -9.04 5.05 -6.06
C ARG A 96 -7.63 5.54 -5.82
N SER A 97 -6.64 4.65 -5.71
CA SER A 97 -5.27 5.03 -5.40
C SER A 97 -4.25 4.52 -6.40
N ALA A 98 -3.04 5.10 -6.36
CA ALA A 98 -1.88 4.57 -7.05
C ALA A 98 -1.53 3.16 -6.54
N CYS A 99 -1.03 2.31 -7.42
CA CYS A 99 -0.54 0.97 -7.08
C CYS A 99 0.92 0.99 -6.61
N TYR A 100 1.42 -0.15 -6.11
CA TYR A 100 2.82 -0.28 -5.71
C TYR A 100 3.80 -0.02 -6.86
N ARG A 101 3.49 -0.46 -8.10
CA ARG A 101 4.33 -0.18 -9.27
C ARG A 101 4.51 1.33 -9.52
N CYS A 102 3.49 2.13 -9.31
CA CYS A 102 3.60 3.60 -9.37
C CYS A 102 4.53 4.13 -8.28
N TYR A 103 4.38 3.66 -7.07
CA TYR A 103 5.23 3.99 -5.94
C TYR A 103 6.70 3.64 -6.21
N ASP A 104 6.99 2.41 -6.64
CA ASP A 104 8.35 1.97 -6.93
C ASP A 104 9.01 2.79 -8.05
N ARG A 105 8.26 3.08 -9.14
CA ARG A 105 8.75 3.97 -10.21
C ARG A 105 9.08 5.36 -9.68
N ARG A 106 8.23 5.95 -8.84
CA ARG A 106 8.48 7.27 -8.24
C ARG A 106 9.70 7.24 -7.33
N ARG A 107 9.80 6.24 -6.47
CA ARG A 107 10.93 6.03 -5.58
C ARG A 107 12.25 5.97 -6.36
N ARG A 108 12.29 5.21 -7.45
CA ARG A 108 13.46 5.11 -8.35
C ARG A 108 13.80 6.44 -9.04
N GLN A 109 12.79 7.21 -9.46
CA GLN A 109 12.98 8.56 -10.00
C GLN A 109 13.64 9.50 -9.00
N HIS A 110 13.39 9.31 -7.70
CA HIS A 110 14.02 10.07 -6.60
C HIS A 110 15.32 9.45 -6.08
N GLY A 111 15.96 8.59 -6.86
CA GLY A 111 17.30 8.06 -6.57
C GLY A 111 17.34 6.80 -5.72
N TYR A 112 16.20 6.22 -5.36
CA TYR A 112 16.20 4.94 -4.67
C TYR A 112 16.80 3.85 -5.57
N ARG A 113 17.70 3.06 -5.00
CA ARG A 113 18.29 1.89 -5.64
C ARG A 113 18.09 0.70 -4.74
N PRO A 114 17.38 -0.35 -5.21
CA PRO A 114 17.27 -1.59 -4.46
C PRO A 114 18.64 -2.22 -4.24
N LEU A 115 18.76 -2.98 -3.17
CA LEU A 115 19.97 -3.76 -2.91
C LEU A 115 20.19 -4.77 -4.06
N PRO A 116 21.44 -4.96 -4.50
CA PRO A 116 21.75 -6.00 -5.48
C PRO A 116 21.32 -7.38 -4.97
N PRO A 117 20.76 -8.25 -5.83
CA PRO A 117 20.32 -9.60 -5.44
C PRO A 117 21.42 -10.42 -4.78
N GLU A 118 22.68 -10.22 -5.18
CA GLU A 118 23.84 -10.89 -4.63
C GLU A 118 24.04 -10.58 -3.13
N VAL A 119 23.82 -9.33 -2.74
CA VAL A 119 23.93 -8.87 -1.34
C VAL A 119 22.84 -9.47 -0.49
N VAL A 120 21.63 -9.59 -1.04
CA VAL A 120 20.49 -10.22 -0.34
C VAL A 120 20.71 -11.72 -0.17
N SER A 121 21.28 -12.40 -1.19
CA SER A 121 21.50 -13.85 -1.15
C SER A 121 22.66 -14.27 -0.25
N GLU A 122 23.72 -13.46 -0.13
CA GLU A 122 24.90 -13.76 0.71
C GLU A 122 24.60 -13.69 2.20
N HIS A 123 23.63 -12.86 2.61
CA HIS A 123 23.33 -12.62 4.03
C HIS A 123 22.11 -13.42 4.51
N GLY A 124 21.47 -14.16 3.63
CA GLY A 124 20.23 -14.90 3.94
C GLY A 124 19.04 -13.99 4.24
N PRO A 125 17.87 -14.53 4.45
CA PRO A 125 16.72 -13.76 4.87
C PRO A 125 17.00 -13.14 6.24
N LEU A 126 16.52 -11.89 6.45
CA LEU A 126 16.61 -11.17 7.72
C LEU A 126 15.77 -11.83 8.84
N GLU A 127 15.65 -13.16 8.80
CA GLU A 127 14.79 -13.94 9.69
C GLU A 127 15.03 -13.69 11.19
N GLN A 128 16.23 -13.24 11.55
CA GLN A 128 16.60 -13.03 12.95
C GLN A 128 17.12 -11.61 13.28
N ALA A 129 17.15 -10.69 12.30
CA ALA A 129 17.74 -9.36 12.46
C ALA A 129 16.71 -8.30 12.88
N TYR A 130 15.70 -8.65 13.67
CA TYR A 130 14.72 -7.70 14.16
C TYR A 130 14.57 -7.74 15.67
N ALA A 131 14.29 -6.58 16.27
CA ALA A 131 14.01 -6.46 17.69
C ALA A 131 12.49 -6.43 17.95
N HIS A 132 12.08 -6.72 19.18
CA HIS A 132 10.67 -6.75 19.56
C HIS A 132 9.95 -5.41 19.28
N HIS A 133 10.62 -4.28 19.47
CA HIS A 133 10.02 -2.97 19.17
C HIS A 133 9.73 -2.76 17.69
N HIS A 134 10.48 -3.38 16.76
CA HIS A 134 10.17 -3.33 15.33
C HIS A 134 8.82 -4.01 15.04
N VAL A 135 8.52 -5.12 15.71
CA VAL A 135 7.25 -5.82 15.60
C VAL A 135 6.09 -4.95 16.07
N LEU A 136 6.27 -4.27 17.22
CA LEU A 136 5.23 -3.38 17.76
C LEU A 136 4.98 -2.17 16.85
N LEU A 137 6.04 -1.53 16.36
CA LEU A 137 5.94 -0.41 15.43
C LEU A 137 5.28 -0.83 14.10
N GLY A 138 5.69 -1.97 13.55
CA GLY A 138 5.11 -2.52 12.32
C GLY A 138 3.62 -2.84 12.48
N ALA A 139 3.26 -3.50 13.56
CA ALA A 139 1.86 -3.77 13.88
C ALA A 139 1.05 -2.47 14.06
N GLY A 140 1.61 -1.47 14.73
CA GLY A 140 0.99 -0.16 14.91
C GLY A 140 0.74 0.57 13.59
N LEU A 141 1.72 0.57 12.67
CA LEU A 141 1.58 1.19 11.35
C LEU A 141 0.52 0.49 10.50
N ILE A 142 0.50 -0.85 10.48
CA ILE A 142 -0.54 -1.60 9.78
C ILE A 142 -1.92 -1.27 10.36
N SER A 143 -2.06 -1.28 11.69
CA SER A 143 -3.33 -0.95 12.35
C SER A 143 -3.80 0.45 11.98
N LEU A 144 -2.91 1.45 11.99
CA LEU A 144 -3.21 2.82 11.59
C LEU A 144 -3.69 2.90 10.14
N ALA A 145 -2.97 2.23 9.22
CA ALA A 145 -3.32 2.23 7.80
C ALA A 145 -4.68 1.55 7.55
N LEU A 146 -4.95 0.43 8.21
CA LEU A 146 -6.23 -0.27 8.09
C LEU A 146 -7.38 0.53 8.72
N GLN A 147 -7.13 1.22 9.83
CA GLN A 147 -8.12 2.12 10.45
C GLN A 147 -8.47 3.29 9.52
N THR A 148 -7.50 3.81 8.77
CA THR A 148 -7.75 4.85 7.74
C THR A 148 -8.64 4.31 6.62
N LEU A 149 -8.49 3.05 6.25
CA LEU A 149 -9.34 2.39 5.26
C LEU A 149 -10.78 2.16 5.78
N ASP A 150 -10.91 1.80 7.06
CA ASP A 150 -12.19 1.50 7.71
C ASP A 150 -12.94 2.77 8.16
N ALA A 151 -12.29 3.94 8.13
CA ALA A 151 -12.92 5.19 8.51
C ALA A 151 -14.12 5.48 7.59
N PRO A 152 -15.29 5.82 8.13
CA PRO A 152 -16.42 6.22 7.31
C PRO A 152 -16.00 7.42 6.46
N GLY A 153 -16.19 7.31 5.14
CA GLY A 153 -16.01 8.44 4.25
C GLY A 153 -16.89 9.62 4.72
N PRO A 154 -16.58 10.87 4.33
CA PRO A 154 -17.41 12.00 4.68
C PRO A 154 -18.86 11.69 4.27
N GLN A 155 -19.75 11.66 5.27
CA GLN A 155 -21.18 11.30 5.07
C GLN A 155 -21.95 12.45 4.45
N ASP A 156 -21.39 13.65 4.45
CA ASP A 156 -21.97 14.82 3.78
C ASP A 156 -21.26 15.09 2.45
N PRO A 157 -21.98 15.55 1.42
CA PRO A 157 -21.33 16.08 0.23
C PRO A 157 -20.37 17.18 0.69
N ALA A 158 -19.10 17.02 0.34
CA ALA A 158 -18.08 18.03 0.66
C ALA A 158 -18.62 19.41 0.26
N PRO A 159 -18.53 20.43 1.13
CA PRO A 159 -18.96 21.77 0.77
C PRO A 159 -18.27 22.17 -0.54
N GLU A 160 -19.02 22.82 -1.44
CA GLU A 160 -18.48 23.31 -2.72
C GLU A 160 -17.22 24.14 -2.43
N GLY A 161 -16.05 23.63 -2.89
CA GLY A 161 -14.74 24.25 -2.65
C GLY A 161 -13.83 23.47 -1.68
N ALA A 162 -14.26 22.38 -1.07
CA ALA A 162 -13.40 21.51 -0.27
C ALA A 162 -12.66 20.50 -1.18
N ASP A 163 -11.69 21.01 -1.94
CA ASP A 163 -10.79 20.18 -2.77
C ASP A 163 -9.77 19.35 -1.95
N ASP A 164 -9.83 19.42 -0.61
CA ASP A 164 -8.81 18.88 0.30
C ASP A 164 -9.21 17.61 1.06
N VAL A 165 -10.23 16.88 0.65
CA VAL A 165 -10.42 15.53 1.20
C VAL A 165 -9.32 14.65 0.64
N ALA A 166 -8.32 14.37 1.48
CA ALA A 166 -7.21 13.47 1.11
C ALA A 166 -7.79 12.16 0.53
N PRO A 167 -7.37 11.74 -0.67
CA PRO A 167 -7.91 10.55 -1.29
C PRO A 167 -7.65 9.35 -0.38
N ILE A 168 -8.68 8.51 -0.18
CA ILE A 168 -8.51 7.26 0.56
C ILE A 168 -7.58 6.37 -0.26
N GLY A 169 -6.41 6.06 0.30
CA GLY A 169 -5.39 5.23 -0.34
C GLY A 169 -4.22 6.01 -0.93
N GLY A 170 -3.18 5.29 -1.29
CA GLY A 170 -1.92 5.84 -1.81
C GLY A 170 -0.94 6.29 -0.74
N GLN A 171 -1.32 6.32 0.54
CA GLN A 171 -0.46 6.75 1.63
C GLN A 171 0.66 5.73 1.88
N VAL A 172 1.86 6.26 2.17
CA VAL A 172 3.01 5.51 2.64
C VAL A 172 3.46 6.14 3.96
N TRP A 173 3.45 5.35 5.02
CA TRP A 173 3.97 5.72 6.33
C TRP A 173 5.38 5.19 6.48
N THR A 174 6.28 6.05 6.93
CA THR A 174 7.68 5.70 7.16
C THR A 174 8.08 6.13 8.57
N ILE A 175 8.72 5.24 9.30
CA ILE A 175 9.39 5.56 10.57
C ILE A 175 10.89 5.44 10.35
N ASP A 176 11.63 6.53 10.54
CA ASP A 176 13.07 6.51 10.65
C ASP A 176 13.44 5.91 12.03
N LEU A 177 14.06 4.74 12.03
CA LEU A 177 14.36 3.98 13.25
C LEU A 177 15.52 4.57 14.05
N VAL A 178 16.27 5.50 13.47
CA VAL A 178 17.39 6.19 14.13
C VAL A 178 16.90 7.43 14.86
N SER A 179 16.11 8.26 14.17
CA SER A 179 15.60 9.52 14.73
C SER A 179 14.21 9.40 15.39
N GLY A 180 13.46 8.33 15.10
CA GLY A 180 12.08 8.16 15.52
C GLY A 180 11.07 9.03 14.74
N ILE A 181 11.51 9.76 13.72
CA ILE A 181 10.62 10.62 12.94
C ILE A 181 9.68 9.76 12.09
N THR A 182 8.39 10.05 12.21
CA THR A 182 7.35 9.41 11.40
C THR A 182 6.86 10.38 10.33
N THR A 183 6.78 9.91 9.10
CA THR A 183 6.24 10.66 7.97
C THR A 183 5.10 9.89 7.30
N CYS A 184 4.20 10.64 6.67
CA CYS A 184 3.15 10.09 5.82
C CYS A 184 3.17 10.87 4.50
N SER A 185 3.28 10.15 3.38
CA SER A 185 3.37 10.76 2.06
C SER A 185 2.41 10.08 1.09
N PRO A 186 1.69 10.83 0.25
CA PRO A 186 0.83 10.24 -0.77
C PRO A 186 1.66 9.74 -1.96
N THR A 187 1.21 8.66 -2.57
CA THR A 187 1.75 8.18 -3.84
C THR A 187 0.90 8.71 -4.99
N VAL A 188 1.55 9.36 -5.94
CA VAL A 188 0.91 9.85 -7.17
C VAL A 188 1.07 8.79 -8.27
N ALA A 189 -0.02 8.49 -8.96
CA ALA A 189 0.00 7.55 -10.07
C ALA A 189 0.92 8.02 -11.21
N VAL A 190 1.57 7.05 -11.86
CA VAL A 190 2.36 7.30 -13.06
C VAL A 190 1.44 7.19 -14.27
N ASP A 191 1.60 8.10 -15.24
CA ASP A 191 0.82 8.04 -16.47
C ASP A 191 1.02 6.70 -17.18
N ARG A 192 -0.06 6.16 -17.74
CA ARG A 192 -0.09 4.87 -18.47
C ARG A 192 0.49 3.69 -17.66
N CYS A 193 0.28 3.68 -16.34
CA CYS A 193 0.64 2.53 -15.53
C CYS A 193 -0.17 1.30 -15.96
N GLU A 194 0.48 0.18 -16.28
CA GLU A 194 -0.16 -1.05 -16.72
C GLU A 194 -1.12 -1.65 -15.68
N THR A 195 -0.87 -1.41 -14.39
CA THR A 195 -1.66 -1.95 -13.29
C THR A 195 -2.88 -1.08 -12.97
N CYS A 196 -2.69 0.22 -12.74
CA CYS A 196 -3.76 1.10 -12.24
C CYS A 196 -4.29 2.08 -13.29
N SER A 197 -3.61 2.30 -14.42
CA SER A 197 -4.04 3.24 -15.46
C SER A 197 -5.39 2.84 -16.07
N GLY A 198 -6.32 3.79 -16.16
CA GLY A 198 -7.67 3.55 -16.68
C GLY A 198 -8.63 2.88 -15.70
N ARG A 199 -8.20 2.56 -14.48
CA ARG A 199 -9.03 1.96 -13.43
C ARG A 199 -9.41 2.93 -12.31
N TYR A 200 -9.17 4.25 -12.53
CA TYR A 200 -9.56 5.29 -11.61
C TYR A 200 -10.98 5.78 -11.91
N GLU A 201 -11.86 5.63 -10.94
CA GLU A 201 -13.12 6.35 -10.95
C GLU A 201 -12.82 7.83 -10.68
N GLY A 202 -13.23 8.73 -11.60
CA GLY A 202 -13.05 10.16 -11.44
C GLY A 202 -11.63 10.70 -11.67
N ARG A 203 -10.86 10.07 -12.56
CA ARG A 203 -9.54 10.57 -12.97
C ARG A 203 -9.65 12.02 -13.45
N ARG A 204 -9.15 12.99 -12.65
CA ARG A 204 -9.13 14.42 -12.96
C ARG A 204 -7.82 14.87 -13.66
N ASP A 205 -6.95 13.94 -14.06
CA ASP A 205 -5.62 14.20 -14.59
C ASP A 205 -5.52 13.98 -16.12
N GLY A 206 -6.64 13.81 -16.79
CA GLY A 206 -6.70 13.67 -18.25
C GLY A 206 -6.86 15.01 -19.00
N LEU A 207 -6.67 14.98 -20.34
CA LEU A 207 -6.92 16.15 -21.19
C LEU A 207 -8.28 16.81 -20.97
N PRO A 208 -9.38 16.07 -20.72
CA PRO A 208 -10.67 16.71 -20.41
C PRO A 208 -10.66 17.51 -19.10
N ALA A 209 -9.97 17.00 -18.06
CA ALA A 209 -9.84 17.73 -16.79
C ALA A 209 -8.96 18.97 -16.94
N LEU A 210 -7.89 18.88 -17.71
CA LEU A 210 -7.06 20.03 -18.06
C LEU A 210 -7.85 21.06 -18.88
N ALA A 211 -8.65 20.61 -19.84
CA ALA A 211 -9.49 21.47 -20.66
C ALA A 211 -10.54 22.23 -19.81
N ALA A 212 -11.08 21.58 -18.77
CA ALA A 212 -12.02 22.22 -17.83
C ALA A 212 -11.37 23.28 -16.95
N LEU A 213 -10.06 23.21 -16.71
CA LEU A 213 -9.28 24.19 -15.96
C LEU A 213 -8.78 25.38 -16.81
N LEU A 214 -8.85 25.24 -18.15
CA LEU A 214 -8.44 26.33 -19.03
C LEU A 214 -9.57 27.38 -19.12
N PRO A 215 -9.25 28.69 -19.00
CA PRO A 215 -10.24 29.72 -19.18
C PRO A 215 -10.84 29.60 -20.58
N GLU A 216 -12.17 29.60 -20.67
CA GLU A 216 -12.87 29.69 -21.95
C GLU A 216 -12.30 30.85 -22.74
N ARG A 217 -11.67 30.56 -23.88
CA ARG A 217 -11.35 31.64 -24.83
C ARG A 217 -12.67 32.26 -25.26
N ARG A 218 -13.06 33.34 -24.64
CA ARG A 218 -14.08 34.23 -25.20
C ARG A 218 -13.54 34.66 -26.56
N GLY A 219 -14.10 34.06 -27.61
CA GLY A 219 -13.83 34.51 -28.98
C GLY A 219 -14.36 35.92 -29.16
N GLU A 220 -13.50 36.89 -28.92
CA GLU A 220 -13.66 38.17 -29.59
C GLU A 220 -13.23 37.99 -31.04
N VAL A 221 -14.18 37.61 -31.88
CA VAL A 221 -14.05 37.77 -33.31
C VAL A 221 -14.52 39.21 -33.58
N ALA A 222 -13.56 40.09 -33.86
CA ALA A 222 -13.79 41.41 -34.43
C ALA A 222 -14.04 41.29 -35.94
#